data_4a0182a0ac6e59cf34b22d7869ef1dd8
#
_entry.id   4a0182a0ac6e59cf34b22d7869ef1dd8
#
_cell.length_a   1.000
_cell.length_b   1.000
_cell.length_c   1.000
_cell.angle_alpha   90.00
_cell.angle_beta   90.00
_cell.angle_gamma   90.00
#
_symmetry.space_group_name_H-M   'P 1'
#
loop_
_entity.id
_entity.type
_entity.pdbx_description
1 polymer ?
#
loop_
_entity_poly.entity_id
_entity_poly.type
_entity_poly.pdbx_seq_one_letter_code
_entity_poly.pdbx_strand_id
1 'polypeptide(L)'
;MKLKTSILILCALAVCACNGKKSVQEEEKVWPLGFRTDTLTVRQSKVQSGEVFYKLFTRLGMPGSEIGKLSKACEGQFDVTKLRADNLVDAYYAGDTLAPELRYVVYQKDRINSTVFQCYDSLAVWNVAKQVDTVRKYTDVTIRNSLWNDMIAAGASPLLILELADVYAWTVDFFGLHEGDRFRAFYHQRVCEDEIIDILGVDFAEYTRGRDTLYAIRYDQGDNGNKYWNQKGESMRKAFLKAPLKFTRISSRFSYHRVHPVHGVVRPHTAVDYAAPSGTPVHALGDGVVLSAGVGKGGAGNMIKIRHNSVYTTGYLHLRGFAKGIKAGARVAQGQVIGYVGMTGTATGPHLDFRVWKNGTPIDPLKLESPSAEPIKRENLPALDSLYRTFKAEMAGYGN
;
A
#
# COMPACT_ATOMS: atom_id res chain seq x y z
N MET A 1 66.46 -10.57 43.17
CA MET A 1 67.16 -11.87 43.15
C MET A 1 66.60 -12.70 42.02
N LYS A 2 67.52 -13.13 41.12
CA LYS A 2 67.35 -14.06 39.97
C LYS A 2 66.52 -13.52 38.80
N LEU A 3 67.05 -13.03 37.73
CA LEU A 3 68.04 -13.43 36.71
C LEU A 3 67.54 -14.53 35.73
N LYS A 4 67.69 -14.18 34.44
CA LYS A 4 67.91 -15.05 33.26
C LYS A 4 66.65 -15.38 32.48
N THR A 5 66.60 -15.41 31.17
CA THR A 5 67.72 -15.47 30.18
C THR A 5 67.11 -15.10 28.80
N SER A 6 67.85 -14.31 28.02
CA SER A 6 67.69 -14.08 26.60
C SER A 6 67.94 -15.37 25.82
N ILE A 7 67.10 -15.67 24.83
CA ILE A 7 67.51 -16.55 23.71
C ILE A 7 67.24 -15.81 22.40
N LEU A 8 68.32 -15.38 21.79
CA LEU A 8 68.42 -14.95 20.39
C LEU A 8 68.39 -16.22 19.55
N ILE A 9 67.45 -16.34 18.66
CA ILE A 9 67.51 -17.31 17.54
C ILE A 9 67.56 -16.51 16.25
N LEU A 10 68.77 -16.50 15.71
CA LEU A 10 69.14 -16.07 14.36
C LEU A 10 68.65 -17.16 13.39
N CYS A 11 67.69 -16.88 12.52
CA CYS A 11 67.38 -17.76 11.40
C CYS A 11 67.50 -17.00 10.09
N ALA A 12 68.31 -17.59 9.25
CA ALA A 12 68.82 -17.12 7.98
C ALA A 12 67.72 -16.79 6.95
N LEU A 13 67.99 -15.71 6.22
CA LEU A 13 67.32 -15.41 4.94
C LEU A 13 67.61 -16.53 3.94
N ALA A 14 66.58 -17.29 3.55
CA ALA A 14 66.55 -18.04 2.32
C ALA A 14 65.61 -17.29 1.36
N VAL A 15 66.21 -16.57 0.43
CA VAL A 15 65.52 -15.98 -0.72
C VAL A 15 65.20 -17.11 -1.68
N CYS A 16 63.98 -17.65 -1.63
CA CYS A 16 63.43 -18.45 -2.71
C CYS A 16 62.58 -17.54 -3.59
N ALA A 17 63.14 -17.15 -4.72
CA ALA A 17 62.43 -16.54 -5.83
C ALA A 17 61.51 -17.61 -6.46
N CYS A 18 60.30 -17.71 -5.98
CA CYS A 18 59.24 -18.43 -6.67
C CYS A 18 58.47 -17.44 -7.54
N ASN A 19 58.71 -17.55 -8.85
CA ASN A 19 57.93 -16.93 -9.90
C ASN A 19 56.50 -17.50 -9.90
N GLY A 20 55.67 -17.03 -8.97
CA GLY A 20 54.26 -17.37 -8.90
C GLY A 20 53.48 -16.51 -9.90
N LYS A 21 53.13 -17.09 -11.06
CA LYS A 21 52.04 -16.55 -11.89
C LYS A 21 50.83 -16.35 -10.97
N LYS A 22 50.48 -15.10 -10.68
CA LYS A 22 49.16 -14.77 -10.14
C LYS A 22 48.16 -15.26 -11.19
N SER A 23 47.51 -16.37 -10.92
CA SER A 23 46.27 -16.71 -11.59
C SER A 23 45.30 -15.59 -11.25
N VAL A 24 45.06 -14.73 -12.23
CA VAL A 24 43.89 -13.86 -12.22
C VAL A 24 42.72 -14.83 -12.23
N GLN A 25 42.07 -15.01 -11.09
CA GLN A 25 40.72 -15.62 -11.07
C GLN A 25 39.88 -14.62 -11.86
N GLU A 26 39.51 -14.96 -13.11
CA GLU A 26 38.43 -14.30 -13.80
C GLU A 26 37.21 -14.47 -12.91
N GLU A 27 36.71 -13.37 -12.35
CA GLU A 27 35.39 -13.36 -11.68
C GLU A 27 34.38 -13.89 -12.69
N GLU A 28 33.77 -14.98 -12.37
CA GLU A 28 32.75 -15.61 -13.20
C GLU A 28 31.62 -14.61 -13.39
N LYS A 29 31.48 -14.07 -14.60
CA LYS A 29 30.51 -13.00 -14.91
C LYS A 29 29.09 -13.55 -14.73
N VAL A 30 28.43 -13.14 -13.65
CA VAL A 30 27.04 -13.48 -13.39
C VAL A 30 26.13 -12.80 -14.42
N TRP A 31 25.29 -13.57 -15.08
CA TRP A 31 24.32 -13.07 -16.04
C TRP A 31 22.92 -12.99 -15.38
N PRO A 32 22.42 -11.78 -15.06
CA PRO A 32 21.17 -11.61 -14.31
C PRO A 32 19.93 -12.26 -14.98
N LEU A 33 19.95 -12.36 -16.31
CA LEU A 33 18.87 -13.00 -17.06
C LEU A 33 19.04 -14.51 -17.23
N GLY A 34 20.16 -15.09 -16.74
CA GLY A 34 20.49 -16.50 -16.88
C GLY A 34 21.09 -16.89 -18.24
N PHE A 35 21.38 -15.92 -19.11
CA PHE A 35 22.04 -16.13 -20.40
C PHE A 35 22.98 -14.95 -20.75
N ARG A 36 23.92 -15.22 -21.63
CA ARG A 36 24.90 -14.25 -22.08
C ARG A 36 24.29 -13.20 -23.00
N THR A 37 24.29 -11.93 -22.61
CA THR A 37 23.63 -10.82 -23.33
C THR A 37 24.59 -10.02 -24.23
N ASP A 38 25.88 -10.01 -23.93
CA ASP A 38 26.89 -9.15 -24.58
C ASP A 38 27.19 -9.50 -26.05
N THR A 39 26.74 -10.65 -26.53
CA THR A 39 26.90 -11.10 -27.92
C THR A 39 25.61 -11.00 -28.74
N LEU A 40 24.56 -10.44 -28.15
CA LEU A 40 23.22 -10.40 -28.75
C LEU A 40 22.76 -8.95 -28.96
N THR A 41 22.01 -8.73 -30.03
CA THR A 41 21.34 -7.46 -30.27
C THR A 41 19.95 -7.50 -29.64
N VAL A 42 19.62 -6.49 -28.82
CA VAL A 42 18.30 -6.39 -28.18
C VAL A 42 17.40 -5.43 -28.94
N ARG A 43 16.13 -5.83 -29.10
CA ARG A 43 15.04 -4.97 -29.62
C ARG A 43 13.92 -4.94 -28.61
N GLN A 44 13.67 -3.76 -28.05
CA GLN A 44 12.59 -3.57 -27.09
C GLN A 44 11.27 -3.22 -27.80
N SER A 45 10.19 -3.80 -27.32
CA SER A 45 8.83 -3.51 -27.77
C SER A 45 7.84 -3.67 -26.62
N LYS A 46 6.55 -3.44 -26.87
CA LYS A 46 5.47 -3.70 -25.92
C LYS A 46 4.52 -4.74 -26.49
N VAL A 47 3.85 -5.46 -25.60
CA VAL A 47 2.71 -6.31 -25.94
C VAL A 47 1.59 -5.41 -26.44
N GLN A 48 1.04 -5.70 -27.62
CA GLN A 48 -0.03 -4.91 -28.23
C GLN A 48 -1.40 -5.24 -27.62
N SER A 49 -2.35 -4.33 -27.69
CA SER A 49 -3.71 -4.58 -27.23
C SER A 49 -4.35 -5.77 -27.95
N GLY A 50 -4.84 -6.76 -27.20
CA GLY A 50 -5.40 -8.01 -27.74
C GLY A 50 -4.38 -8.96 -28.37
N GLU A 51 -3.07 -8.71 -28.19
CA GLU A 51 -2.01 -9.61 -28.65
C GLU A 51 -1.93 -10.85 -27.76
N VAL A 52 -2.06 -12.02 -28.38
CA VAL A 52 -1.91 -13.32 -27.70
C VAL A 52 -0.49 -13.86 -27.88
N PHE A 53 -0.10 -14.83 -27.07
CA PHE A 53 1.23 -15.44 -27.07
C PHE A 53 1.72 -15.82 -28.47
N TYR A 54 0.90 -16.50 -29.25
CA TYR A 54 1.26 -16.91 -30.62
C TYR A 54 1.58 -15.70 -31.52
N LYS A 55 0.76 -14.64 -31.50
CA LYS A 55 0.97 -13.43 -32.29
C LYS A 55 2.23 -12.68 -31.88
N LEU A 56 2.49 -12.58 -30.58
CA LEU A 56 3.70 -11.95 -30.05
C LEU A 56 4.96 -12.63 -30.61
N PHE A 57 5.08 -13.95 -30.47
CA PHE A 57 6.27 -14.67 -30.93
C PHE A 57 6.39 -14.71 -32.46
N THR A 58 5.28 -14.76 -33.20
CA THR A 58 5.29 -14.60 -34.67
C THR A 58 5.82 -13.23 -35.10
N ARG A 59 5.38 -12.17 -34.42
CA ARG A 59 5.86 -10.79 -34.67
C ARG A 59 7.36 -10.63 -34.35
N LEU A 60 7.88 -11.38 -33.38
CA LEU A 60 9.30 -11.39 -33.02
C LEU A 60 10.15 -12.26 -33.93
N GLY A 61 9.53 -12.99 -34.90
CA GLY A 61 10.23 -13.77 -35.90
C GLY A 61 10.37 -15.26 -35.60
N MET A 62 9.64 -15.79 -34.61
CA MET A 62 9.67 -17.22 -34.29
C MET A 62 8.77 -18.03 -35.26
N PRO A 63 9.25 -19.17 -35.82
CA PRO A 63 8.42 -20.03 -36.65
C PRO A 63 7.22 -20.62 -35.90
N GLY A 64 6.06 -20.71 -36.57
CA GLY A 64 4.82 -21.17 -35.93
C GLY A 64 4.90 -22.57 -35.33
N SER A 65 5.65 -23.49 -35.96
CA SER A 65 5.89 -24.84 -35.45
C SER A 65 6.61 -24.82 -34.08
N GLU A 66 7.53 -23.88 -33.90
CA GLU A 66 8.32 -23.76 -32.66
C GLU A 66 7.53 -23.06 -31.56
N ILE A 67 6.62 -22.11 -31.89
CA ILE A 67 5.76 -21.44 -30.90
C ILE A 67 4.88 -22.45 -30.14
N GLY A 68 4.36 -23.46 -30.84
CA GLY A 68 3.57 -24.53 -30.21
C GLY A 68 4.39 -25.36 -29.21
N LYS A 69 5.66 -25.64 -29.53
CA LYS A 69 6.58 -26.34 -28.61
C LYS A 69 6.96 -25.46 -27.41
N LEU A 70 7.25 -24.16 -27.66
CA LEU A 70 7.54 -23.19 -26.61
C LEU A 70 6.34 -23.01 -25.66
N SER A 71 5.11 -23.00 -26.18
CA SER A 71 3.91 -22.94 -25.35
C SER A 71 3.81 -24.14 -24.38
N LYS A 72 4.22 -25.34 -24.81
CA LYS A 72 4.29 -26.50 -23.92
C LYS A 72 5.41 -26.37 -22.88
N ALA A 73 6.56 -25.79 -23.26
CA ALA A 73 7.65 -25.52 -22.32
C ALA A 73 7.28 -24.48 -21.24
N CYS A 74 6.21 -23.70 -21.45
CA CYS A 74 5.69 -22.77 -20.45
C CYS A 74 4.98 -23.45 -19.29
N GLU A 75 4.61 -24.72 -19.38
CA GLU A 75 3.88 -25.44 -18.33
C GLU A 75 4.60 -25.36 -16.99
N GLY A 76 3.89 -24.93 -15.95
CA GLY A 76 4.45 -24.74 -14.60
C GLY A 76 5.30 -23.47 -14.40
N GLN A 77 5.67 -22.76 -15.46
CA GLN A 77 6.51 -21.54 -15.40
C GLN A 77 5.76 -20.27 -15.78
N PHE A 78 4.95 -20.32 -16.83
CA PHE A 78 4.25 -19.14 -17.34
C PHE A 78 2.91 -19.54 -17.97
N ASP A 79 1.85 -18.86 -17.57
CA ASP A 79 0.52 -19.01 -18.17
C ASP A 79 0.44 -18.13 -19.41
N VAL A 80 0.44 -18.74 -20.58
CA VAL A 80 0.44 -18.07 -21.89
C VAL A 80 -0.79 -17.18 -22.13
N THR A 81 -1.87 -17.36 -21.34
CA THR A 81 -3.08 -16.53 -21.40
C THR A 81 -2.96 -15.24 -20.58
N LYS A 82 -1.91 -15.10 -19.78
CA LYS A 82 -1.69 -13.95 -18.89
C LYS A 82 -0.76 -12.87 -19.46
N LEU A 83 -0.57 -12.83 -20.76
CA LEU A 83 0.07 -11.67 -21.40
C LEU A 83 -0.78 -10.41 -21.14
N ARG A 84 -0.12 -9.34 -20.78
CA ARG A 84 -0.78 -8.04 -20.54
C ARG A 84 -0.31 -7.04 -21.56
N ALA A 85 -1.26 -6.32 -22.19
CA ALA A 85 -0.96 -5.19 -23.05
C ALA A 85 -0.08 -4.16 -22.29
N ASP A 86 0.75 -3.46 -23.04
CA ASP A 86 1.71 -2.45 -22.57
C ASP A 86 2.89 -2.97 -21.76
N ASN A 87 2.94 -4.27 -21.36
CA ASN A 87 4.13 -4.85 -20.76
C ASN A 87 5.29 -4.86 -21.74
N LEU A 88 6.49 -4.56 -21.23
CA LEU A 88 7.72 -4.54 -22.03
C LEU A 88 8.17 -5.94 -22.39
N VAL A 89 8.72 -6.04 -23.61
CA VAL A 89 9.29 -7.25 -24.18
C VAL A 89 10.63 -6.91 -24.81
N ASP A 90 11.70 -7.52 -24.31
CA ASP A 90 13.05 -7.41 -24.85
C ASP A 90 13.35 -8.68 -25.64
N ALA A 91 13.48 -8.57 -26.96
CA ALA A 91 13.84 -9.68 -27.85
C ALA A 91 15.32 -9.61 -28.20
N TYR A 92 16.04 -10.70 -27.96
CA TYR A 92 17.49 -10.83 -28.16
C TYR A 92 17.76 -11.68 -29.39
N TYR A 93 18.54 -11.13 -30.30
CA TYR A 93 18.87 -11.73 -31.59
C TYR A 93 20.36 -11.99 -31.74
N ALA A 94 20.72 -13.11 -32.34
CA ALA A 94 22.07 -13.39 -32.82
C ALA A 94 22.15 -13.18 -34.34
N GLY A 95 23.37 -13.04 -34.86
CA GLY A 95 23.64 -12.91 -36.30
C GLY A 95 23.62 -11.49 -36.80
N ASP A 96 23.69 -11.34 -38.11
CA ASP A 96 23.73 -10.05 -38.81
C ASP A 96 22.33 -9.37 -38.80
N THR A 97 22.34 -8.05 -38.87
CA THR A 97 21.11 -7.22 -38.94
C THR A 97 20.16 -7.59 -40.09
N LEU A 98 20.70 -8.18 -41.15
CA LEU A 98 19.93 -8.59 -42.37
C LEU A 98 19.18 -9.92 -42.16
N ALA A 99 19.66 -10.80 -41.27
CA ALA A 99 19.01 -12.09 -40.98
C ALA A 99 19.12 -12.41 -39.49
N PRO A 100 18.48 -11.61 -38.60
CA PRO A 100 18.57 -11.78 -37.16
C PRO A 100 17.83 -13.04 -36.72
N GLU A 101 18.49 -13.88 -35.93
CA GLU A 101 17.89 -15.09 -35.37
C GLU A 101 17.48 -14.85 -33.94
N LEU A 102 16.19 -15.03 -33.61
CA LEU A 102 15.63 -14.85 -32.29
C LEU A 102 16.19 -15.91 -31.33
N ARG A 103 16.91 -15.50 -30.30
CA ARG A 103 17.51 -16.40 -29.28
C ARG A 103 16.74 -16.41 -27.98
N TYR A 104 16.42 -15.23 -27.47
CA TYR A 104 15.70 -15.11 -26.20
C TYR A 104 14.66 -14.01 -26.27
N VAL A 105 13.58 -14.19 -25.50
CA VAL A 105 12.58 -13.17 -25.25
C VAL A 105 12.44 -13.00 -23.74
N VAL A 106 12.54 -11.78 -23.26
CA VAL A 106 12.32 -11.42 -21.83
C VAL A 106 11.02 -10.64 -21.75
N TYR A 107 10.00 -11.24 -21.18
CA TYR A 107 8.72 -10.60 -20.91
C TYR A 107 8.70 -10.05 -19.50
N GLN A 108 8.61 -8.74 -19.35
CA GLN A 108 8.57 -8.06 -18.06
C GLN A 108 7.14 -8.11 -17.51
N LYS A 109 6.89 -8.97 -16.51
CA LYS A 109 5.56 -9.12 -15.87
C LYS A 109 5.19 -7.89 -15.03
N ASP A 110 6.19 -7.34 -14.38
CA ASP A 110 6.15 -6.12 -13.57
C ASP A 110 7.57 -5.54 -13.47
N ARG A 111 7.78 -4.55 -12.60
CA ARG A 111 9.07 -3.88 -12.43
C ARG A 111 10.19 -4.78 -11.90
N ILE A 112 9.83 -5.86 -11.22
CA ILE A 112 10.75 -6.77 -10.54
C ILE A 112 10.87 -8.09 -11.30
N ASN A 113 9.75 -8.65 -11.72
CA ASN A 113 9.64 -10.01 -12.20
C ASN A 113 9.57 -10.07 -13.72
N SER A 114 10.37 -10.94 -14.32
CA SER A 114 10.36 -11.24 -15.75
C SER A 114 10.29 -12.74 -16.00
N THR A 115 9.78 -13.12 -17.17
CA THR A 115 9.89 -14.48 -17.69
C THR A 115 10.80 -14.46 -18.91
N VAL A 116 11.80 -15.32 -18.92
CA VAL A 116 12.73 -15.54 -20.01
C VAL A 116 12.28 -16.75 -20.81
N PHE A 117 12.19 -16.59 -22.11
CA PHE A 117 11.91 -17.64 -23.08
C PHE A 117 13.15 -17.86 -23.94
N GLN A 118 13.72 -19.03 -23.91
CA GLN A 118 14.76 -19.46 -24.85
C GLN A 118 14.08 -19.98 -26.12
N CYS A 119 14.38 -19.33 -27.24
CA CYS A 119 13.70 -19.55 -28.54
C CYS A 119 14.53 -20.33 -29.54
N TYR A 120 15.72 -20.74 -29.19
CA TYR A 120 16.69 -21.40 -30.06
C TYR A 120 17.31 -22.62 -29.38
N ASP A 121 17.68 -23.62 -30.16
CA ASP A 121 18.32 -24.88 -29.77
C ASP A 121 17.38 -25.71 -28.87
N SER A 122 17.51 -25.61 -27.57
CA SER A 122 16.58 -26.21 -26.61
C SER A 122 15.60 -25.16 -26.10
N LEU A 123 14.29 -25.34 -26.37
CA LEU A 123 13.27 -24.41 -25.88
C LEU A 123 13.14 -24.55 -24.36
N ALA A 124 13.31 -23.46 -23.66
CA ALA A 124 13.22 -23.43 -22.19
C ALA A 124 12.55 -22.14 -21.71
N VAL A 125 11.96 -22.19 -20.52
CA VAL A 125 11.30 -21.05 -19.90
C VAL A 125 11.67 -21.00 -18.41
N TRP A 126 12.10 -19.84 -17.93
CA TRP A 126 12.36 -19.63 -16.51
C TRP A 126 11.98 -18.21 -16.08
N ASN A 127 11.81 -18.06 -14.78
CA ASN A 127 11.51 -16.75 -14.19
C ASN A 127 12.76 -16.15 -13.57
N VAL A 128 12.93 -14.86 -13.73
CA VAL A 128 13.98 -14.07 -13.10
C VAL A 128 13.35 -12.91 -12.33
N ALA A 129 13.99 -12.53 -11.24
CA ALA A 129 13.60 -11.36 -10.46
C ALA A 129 14.84 -10.47 -10.27
N LYS A 130 14.65 -9.16 -10.41
CA LYS A 130 15.67 -8.19 -10.06
C LYS A 130 15.86 -8.17 -8.55
N GLN A 131 17.06 -7.86 -8.12
CA GLN A 131 17.33 -7.65 -6.70
C GLN A 131 16.53 -6.46 -6.19
N VAL A 132 15.89 -6.62 -5.04
CA VAL A 132 15.14 -5.58 -4.35
C VAL A 132 15.76 -5.38 -2.98
N ASP A 133 16.26 -4.19 -2.75
CA ASP A 133 16.88 -3.81 -1.48
C ASP A 133 15.87 -3.08 -0.59
N THR A 134 15.93 -3.35 0.71
CA THR A 134 15.16 -2.61 1.70
C THR A 134 16.07 -1.57 2.35
N VAL A 135 15.71 -0.30 2.17
CA VAL A 135 16.49 0.83 2.66
C VAL A 135 15.68 1.59 3.71
N ARG A 136 16.26 1.80 4.89
CA ARG A 136 15.70 2.68 5.91
C ARG A 136 16.02 4.13 5.57
N LYS A 137 15.01 4.99 5.67
CA LYS A 137 15.12 6.43 5.37
C LYS A 137 14.59 7.27 6.52
N TYR A 138 15.08 8.50 6.57
CA TYR A 138 14.55 9.57 7.38
C TYR A 138 14.09 10.70 6.49
N THR A 139 13.00 11.37 6.86
CA THR A 139 12.54 12.61 6.22
C THR A 139 12.15 13.62 7.27
N ASP A 140 12.34 14.90 6.94
CA ASP A 140 11.99 16.06 7.75
C ASP A 140 11.47 17.15 6.81
N VAL A 141 10.19 17.43 6.88
CA VAL A 141 9.51 18.34 5.95
C VAL A 141 8.64 19.32 6.70
N THR A 142 8.90 20.60 6.50
CA THR A 142 8.02 21.68 6.94
C THR A 142 7.17 22.13 5.75
N ILE A 143 5.86 22.19 5.93
CA ILE A 143 4.92 22.61 4.89
C ILE A 143 5.05 24.11 4.67
N ARG A 144 5.26 24.51 3.41
CA ARG A 144 5.34 25.90 2.95
C ARG A 144 4.22 26.22 1.95
N ASN A 145 3.98 25.30 1.03
CA ASN A 145 2.98 25.44 -0.02
C ASN A 145 1.97 24.29 0.01
N SER A 146 2.44 23.07 -0.16
CA SER A 146 1.61 21.88 -0.09
C SER A 146 2.44 20.67 0.36
N LEU A 147 1.82 19.74 1.06
CA LEU A 147 2.47 18.51 1.50
C LEU A 147 3.17 17.78 0.34
N TRP A 148 2.50 17.69 -0.81
CA TRP A 148 3.04 17.02 -1.99
C TRP A 148 4.33 17.67 -2.49
N ASN A 149 4.29 18.98 -2.76
CA ASN A 149 5.44 19.68 -3.32
C ASN A 149 6.61 19.75 -2.32
N ASP A 150 6.32 20.00 -1.06
CA ASP A 150 7.34 20.14 -0.02
C ASP A 150 7.99 18.79 0.30
N MET A 151 7.24 17.66 0.28
CA MET A 151 7.78 16.31 0.43
C MET A 151 8.71 15.94 -0.74
N ILE A 152 8.29 16.20 -1.98
CA ILE A 152 9.13 15.94 -3.16
C ILE A 152 10.40 16.81 -3.11
N ALA A 153 10.29 18.08 -2.77
CA ALA A 153 11.44 18.98 -2.64
C ALA A 153 12.43 18.51 -1.56
N ALA A 154 11.96 17.83 -0.53
CA ALA A 154 12.78 17.19 0.50
C ALA A 154 13.33 15.81 0.08
N GLY A 155 13.10 15.35 -1.16
CA GLY A 155 13.56 14.06 -1.67
C GLY A 155 12.76 12.86 -1.13
N ALA A 156 11.61 13.08 -0.51
CA ALA A 156 10.75 12.01 -0.05
C ALA A 156 9.89 11.47 -1.20
N SER A 157 9.61 10.15 -1.16
CA SER A 157 8.73 9.53 -2.14
C SER A 157 7.28 10.01 -1.97
N PRO A 158 6.54 10.27 -3.06
CA PRO A 158 5.10 10.47 -3.00
C PRO A 158 4.34 9.34 -2.30
N LEU A 159 4.86 8.12 -2.36
CA LEU A 159 4.28 6.97 -1.66
C LEU A 159 4.30 7.14 -0.13
N LEU A 160 5.30 7.85 0.42
CA LEU A 160 5.35 8.16 1.85
C LEU A 160 4.19 9.05 2.28
N ILE A 161 3.71 9.95 1.41
CA ILE A 161 2.56 10.81 1.70
C ILE A 161 1.31 9.95 1.94
N LEU A 162 1.12 8.91 1.13
CA LEU A 162 -0.01 7.98 1.27
C LEU A 162 0.09 7.20 2.58
N GLU A 163 1.28 6.71 2.92
CA GLU A 163 1.51 6.01 4.20
C GLU A 163 1.28 6.92 5.41
N LEU A 164 1.79 8.15 5.39
CA LEU A 164 1.54 9.12 6.47
C LEU A 164 0.06 9.49 6.56
N ALA A 165 -0.62 9.62 5.42
CA ALA A 165 -2.05 9.86 5.39
C ALA A 165 -2.84 8.70 6.01
N ASP A 166 -2.40 7.46 5.82
CA ASP A 166 -3.02 6.29 6.46
C ASP A 166 -2.70 6.23 7.96
N VAL A 167 -1.44 6.49 8.37
CA VAL A 167 -1.03 6.52 9.78
C VAL A 167 -1.80 7.56 10.58
N TYR A 168 -1.96 8.76 10.03
CA TYR A 168 -2.62 9.88 10.69
C TYR A 168 -4.07 10.10 10.26
N ALA A 169 -4.67 9.21 9.46
CA ALA A 169 -5.99 9.35 8.85
C ALA A 169 -7.10 9.81 9.81
N TRP A 170 -6.92 9.54 11.10
CA TRP A 170 -7.92 9.79 12.16
C TRP A 170 -7.61 11.00 13.02
N THR A 171 -6.37 11.49 12.96
CA THR A 171 -5.86 12.53 13.88
C THR A 171 -5.49 13.82 13.16
N VAL A 172 -5.09 13.75 11.89
CA VAL A 172 -4.68 14.90 11.08
C VAL A 172 -5.60 15.06 9.88
N ASP A 173 -6.06 16.27 9.64
CA ASP A 173 -6.76 16.64 8.42
C ASP A 173 -5.73 17.05 7.35
N PHE A 174 -5.42 16.13 6.44
CA PHE A 174 -4.45 16.38 5.37
C PHE A 174 -4.90 17.42 4.32
N PHE A 175 -6.18 17.76 4.28
CA PHE A 175 -6.70 18.87 3.46
C PHE A 175 -6.63 20.22 4.17
N GLY A 176 -6.49 20.20 5.48
CA GLY A 176 -6.39 21.38 6.34
C GLY A 176 -4.98 21.59 6.90
N LEU A 177 -3.95 21.18 6.19
CA LEU A 177 -2.56 21.47 6.58
C LEU A 177 -2.27 22.95 6.37
N HIS A 178 -1.49 23.55 7.29
CA HIS A 178 -1.12 24.95 7.28
C HIS A 178 0.38 25.11 7.05
N GLU A 179 0.77 26.28 6.58
CA GLU A 179 2.18 26.68 6.57
C GLU A 179 2.77 26.57 7.98
N GLY A 180 3.95 25.97 8.10
CA GLY A 180 4.62 25.69 9.37
C GLY A 180 4.30 24.32 9.98
N ASP A 181 3.29 23.59 9.50
CA ASP A 181 3.10 22.18 9.89
C ASP A 181 4.33 21.36 9.48
N ARG A 182 4.77 20.44 10.32
CA ARG A 182 6.00 19.68 10.08
C ARG A 182 5.76 18.20 10.24
N PHE A 183 6.29 17.41 9.30
CA PHE A 183 6.35 15.96 9.37
C PHE A 183 7.79 15.50 9.47
N ARG A 184 8.08 14.60 10.41
CA ARG A 184 9.34 13.87 10.50
C ARG A 184 9.03 12.39 10.60
N ALA A 185 9.76 11.54 9.85
CA ALA A 185 9.48 10.12 9.86
C ALA A 185 10.71 9.26 9.58
N PHE A 186 10.81 8.13 10.28
CA PHE A 186 11.63 6.98 9.89
C PHE A 186 10.73 5.94 9.21
N TYR A 187 11.17 5.45 8.08
CA TYR A 187 10.41 4.50 7.28
C TYR A 187 11.34 3.57 6.48
N HIS A 188 10.80 2.46 6.03
CA HIS A 188 11.48 1.55 5.12
C HIS A 188 10.86 1.60 3.74
N GLN A 189 11.70 1.69 2.73
CA GLN A 189 11.30 1.61 1.32
C GLN A 189 12.02 0.46 0.63
N ARG A 190 11.34 -0.16 -0.34
CA ARG A 190 11.98 -1.10 -1.26
C ARG A 190 12.44 -0.38 -2.51
N VAL A 191 13.66 -0.68 -2.93
CA VAL A 191 14.32 -0.07 -4.09
C VAL A 191 14.79 -1.16 -5.02
N CYS A 192 14.57 -0.98 -6.31
CA CYS A 192 15.06 -1.84 -7.37
C CYS A 192 15.69 -0.96 -8.46
N GLU A 193 16.98 -1.13 -8.73
CA GLU A 193 17.71 -0.34 -9.75
C GLU A 193 17.50 1.19 -9.56
N ASP A 194 17.66 1.68 -8.32
CA ASP A 194 17.46 3.07 -7.90
C ASP A 194 16.00 3.59 -7.97
N GLU A 195 15.05 2.79 -8.41
CA GLU A 195 13.64 3.14 -8.37
C GLU A 195 12.96 2.67 -7.08
N ILE A 196 12.17 3.54 -6.46
CA ILE A 196 11.36 3.19 -5.29
C ILE A 196 10.16 2.37 -5.74
N ILE A 197 10.07 1.13 -5.27
CA ILE A 197 8.98 0.20 -5.59
C ILE A 197 7.77 0.47 -4.70
N ASP A 198 7.99 0.50 -3.38
CA ASP A 198 6.96 0.79 -2.38
C ASP A 198 7.57 1.23 -1.04
N ILE A 199 6.70 1.59 -0.11
CA ILE A 199 7.01 1.85 1.29
C ILE A 199 6.49 0.66 2.11
N LEU A 200 7.37 -0.02 2.85
CA LEU A 200 7.01 -1.14 3.72
C LEU A 200 6.28 -0.72 4.99
N GLY A 201 6.35 0.57 5.29
CA GLY A 201 5.67 1.20 6.41
C GLY A 201 6.56 2.21 7.12
N VAL A 202 5.92 3.02 7.94
CA VAL A 202 6.54 4.04 8.78
C VAL A 202 6.83 3.42 10.14
N ASP A 203 8.07 3.48 10.61
CA ASP A 203 8.42 2.93 11.94
C ASP A 203 8.08 3.91 13.05
N PHE A 204 8.34 5.19 12.79
CA PHE A 204 8.06 6.27 13.71
C PHE A 204 7.77 7.55 12.92
N ALA A 205 6.77 8.29 13.32
CA ALA A 205 6.50 9.61 12.77
C ALA A 205 6.11 10.63 13.83
N GLU A 206 6.44 11.87 13.54
CA GLU A 206 5.97 13.05 14.25
C GLU A 206 5.24 13.98 13.28
N TYR A 207 4.10 14.45 13.68
CA TYR A 207 3.42 15.59 13.08
C TYR A 207 3.34 16.72 14.10
N THR A 208 3.83 17.89 13.75
CA THR A 208 3.84 19.07 14.63
C THR A 208 3.06 20.21 14.00
N ARG A 209 2.15 20.79 14.76
CA ARG A 209 1.42 22.04 14.44
C ARG A 209 1.54 23.00 15.62
N GLY A 210 2.24 24.11 15.40
CA GLY A 210 2.51 25.07 16.45
C GLY A 210 3.29 24.44 17.63
N ARG A 211 2.64 24.30 18.80
CA ARG A 211 3.21 23.64 19.99
C ARG A 211 2.78 22.19 20.19
N ASP A 212 1.83 21.75 19.40
CA ASP A 212 1.26 20.41 19.52
C ASP A 212 2.02 19.41 18.64
N THR A 213 2.37 18.28 19.22
CA THR A 213 3.04 17.19 18.48
C THR A 213 2.28 15.88 18.69
N LEU A 214 1.97 15.24 17.57
CA LEU A 214 1.37 13.91 17.51
C LEU A 214 2.43 12.90 17.09
N TYR A 215 2.63 11.87 17.90
CA TYR A 215 3.57 10.79 17.64
C TYR A 215 2.83 9.56 17.13
N ALA A 216 3.40 8.89 16.15
CA ALA A 216 2.95 7.59 15.69
C ALA A 216 4.13 6.60 15.76
N ILE A 217 3.99 5.57 16.58
CA ILE A 217 5.02 4.56 16.84
C ILE A 217 4.47 3.23 16.32
N ARG A 218 5.19 2.59 15.43
CA ARG A 218 4.82 1.27 14.92
C ARG A 218 5.21 0.20 15.94
N TYR A 219 4.22 -0.55 16.40
CA TYR A 219 4.41 -1.69 17.27
C TYR A 219 3.33 -2.73 16.96
N ASP A 220 3.76 -3.94 16.56
CA ASP A 220 2.85 -5.06 16.30
C ASP A 220 2.74 -5.91 17.55
N GLN A 221 1.55 -5.94 18.16
CA GLN A 221 1.29 -6.74 19.34
C GLN A 221 0.75 -8.15 19.03
N GLY A 222 0.84 -8.60 17.75
CA GLY A 222 0.52 -9.95 17.34
C GLY A 222 -0.96 -10.29 17.24
N ASP A 223 -1.85 -9.27 17.16
CA ASP A 223 -3.30 -9.46 17.13
C ASP A 223 -3.95 -9.15 15.78
N ASN A 224 -3.14 -8.89 14.74
CA ASN A 224 -3.56 -8.43 13.41
C ASN A 224 -4.41 -7.13 13.45
N GLY A 225 -4.38 -6.41 14.56
CA GLY A 225 -5.10 -5.17 14.78
C GLY A 225 -4.35 -3.92 14.37
N ASN A 226 -4.47 -2.88 15.20
CA ASN A 226 -3.73 -1.64 15.01
C ASN A 226 -2.23 -1.84 15.19
N LYS A 227 -1.45 -1.12 14.39
CA LYS A 227 0.02 -1.16 14.43
C LYS A 227 0.65 0.17 14.82
N TYR A 228 -0.14 1.24 14.99
CA TYR A 228 0.35 2.58 15.31
C TYR A 228 -0.25 3.10 16.62
N TRP A 229 0.61 3.54 17.49
CA TRP A 229 0.30 3.99 18.85
C TRP A 229 0.96 5.34 19.12
N ASN A 230 0.33 6.18 19.92
CA ASN A 230 1.02 7.35 20.43
C ASN A 230 1.94 6.98 21.62
N GLN A 231 2.68 7.94 22.14
CA GLN A 231 3.62 7.74 23.26
C GLN A 231 2.96 7.30 24.57
N LYS A 232 1.64 7.39 24.67
CA LYS A 232 0.85 6.92 25.85
C LYS A 232 0.28 5.52 25.65
N GLY A 233 0.52 4.91 24.47
CA GLY A 233 -0.07 3.63 24.10
C GLY A 233 -1.53 3.72 23.65
N GLU A 234 -2.02 4.93 23.35
CA GLU A 234 -3.33 5.12 22.75
C GLU A 234 -3.24 4.83 21.27
N SER A 235 -4.25 4.15 20.72
CA SER A 235 -4.30 3.83 19.28
C SER A 235 -4.37 5.10 18.44
N MET A 236 -3.53 5.18 17.41
CA MET A 236 -3.65 6.21 16.37
C MET A 236 -4.92 6.03 15.54
N ARG A 237 -5.42 4.80 15.48
CA ARG A 237 -6.70 4.48 14.85
C ARG A 237 -7.84 4.88 15.79
N LYS A 238 -8.79 5.65 15.29
CA LYS A 238 -10.04 5.91 16.00
C LYS A 238 -11.06 4.82 15.66
N ALA A 239 -11.97 4.56 16.59
CA ALA A 239 -12.99 3.53 16.43
C ALA A 239 -13.93 3.78 15.25
N PHE A 240 -14.05 5.03 14.81
CA PHE A 240 -14.95 5.44 13.72
C PHE A 240 -14.28 6.36 12.70
N LEU A 241 -14.63 6.16 11.42
CA LEU A 241 -14.35 7.07 10.33
C LEU A 241 -15.03 8.44 10.53
N LYS A 242 -14.48 9.50 9.99
CA LYS A 242 -15.18 10.81 9.96
C LYS A 242 -16.43 10.77 9.07
N ALA A 243 -16.43 9.97 8.01
CA ALA A 243 -17.56 9.80 7.11
C ALA A 243 -17.54 8.40 6.46
N PRO A 244 -18.70 7.83 6.12
CA PRO A 244 -18.82 6.53 5.46
C PRO A 244 -18.56 6.56 3.95
N LEU A 245 -18.33 7.75 3.38
CA LEU A 245 -18.02 7.98 1.96
C LEU A 245 -16.75 8.79 1.80
N LYS A 246 -16.02 8.54 0.72
CA LYS A 246 -14.89 9.36 0.27
C LYS A 246 -15.42 10.47 -0.67
N PHE A 247 -14.93 11.72 -0.49
CA PHE A 247 -15.20 12.86 -1.39
C PHE A 247 -16.68 13.13 -1.69
N THR A 248 -17.45 13.63 -0.70
CA THR A 248 -18.87 13.88 -0.87
C THR A 248 -19.28 15.23 -0.33
N ARG A 249 -20.39 15.73 -0.89
CA ARG A 249 -21.05 16.95 -0.40
C ARG A 249 -22.20 16.56 0.54
N ILE A 250 -22.27 17.21 1.70
CA ILE A 250 -23.43 17.10 2.58
C ILE A 250 -24.59 17.84 1.93
N SER A 251 -25.65 17.14 1.59
CA SER A 251 -26.88 17.71 1.01
C SER A 251 -27.92 18.06 2.08
N SER A 252 -27.91 17.36 3.22
CA SER A 252 -28.78 17.64 4.34
C SER A 252 -28.11 17.32 5.67
N ARG A 253 -28.28 18.18 6.66
CA ARG A 253 -27.71 18.01 8.01
C ARG A 253 -28.73 17.42 8.96
N PHE A 254 -28.24 16.85 10.07
CA PHE A 254 -29.04 16.41 11.18
C PHE A 254 -29.83 17.58 11.79
N SER A 255 -31.13 17.37 12.05
CA SER A 255 -32.01 18.34 12.71
C SER A 255 -33.24 17.66 13.31
N TYR A 256 -33.62 18.03 14.52
CA TYR A 256 -34.90 17.64 15.11
C TYR A 256 -36.05 18.49 14.62
N HIS A 257 -35.80 19.66 14.02
CA HIS A 257 -36.79 20.67 13.64
C HIS A 257 -36.70 21.05 12.16
N ARG A 258 -36.51 20.06 11.26
CA ARG A 258 -36.46 20.31 9.82
C ARG A 258 -37.87 20.47 9.24
N VAL A 259 -38.11 21.56 8.50
CA VAL A 259 -39.29 21.69 7.63
C VAL A 259 -39.12 20.77 6.44
N HIS A 260 -40.10 19.83 6.24
CA HIS A 260 -40.03 18.87 5.13
C HIS A 260 -40.23 19.61 3.81
N PRO A 261 -39.30 19.51 2.82
CA PRO A 261 -39.30 20.35 1.62
C PRO A 261 -40.52 20.14 0.72
N VAL A 262 -41.22 19.00 0.84
CA VAL A 262 -42.39 18.68 0.03
C VAL A 262 -43.69 18.89 0.80
N HIS A 263 -43.75 18.61 2.11
CA HIS A 263 -44.97 18.61 2.88
C HIS A 263 -45.14 19.84 3.80
N GLY A 264 -44.14 20.71 3.90
CA GLY A 264 -44.16 21.92 4.73
C GLY A 264 -44.31 21.67 6.24
N VAL A 265 -44.37 20.41 6.68
CA VAL A 265 -44.48 20.05 8.09
C VAL A 265 -43.11 19.87 8.74
N VAL A 266 -43.01 20.19 10.01
CA VAL A 266 -41.79 19.95 10.78
C VAL A 266 -41.65 18.45 11.01
N ARG A 267 -40.59 17.86 10.41
CA ARG A 267 -40.22 16.47 10.62
C ARG A 267 -38.76 16.37 11.02
N PRO A 268 -38.45 15.61 12.08
CA PRO A 268 -37.04 15.35 12.42
C PRO A 268 -36.31 14.65 11.28
N HIS A 269 -35.12 15.12 10.95
CA HIS A 269 -34.17 14.45 10.09
C HIS A 269 -32.95 14.00 10.92
N THR A 270 -33.06 12.78 11.49
CA THR A 270 -32.07 12.21 12.41
C THR A 270 -30.94 11.50 11.65
N ALA A 271 -30.46 12.16 10.58
CA ALA A 271 -29.42 11.66 9.67
C ALA A 271 -28.56 12.82 9.12
N VAL A 272 -27.48 12.45 8.48
CA VAL A 272 -26.76 13.31 7.55
C VAL A 272 -26.84 12.69 6.16
N ASP A 273 -27.31 13.45 5.18
CA ASP A 273 -27.39 13.02 3.79
C ASP A 273 -26.11 13.42 3.04
N TYR A 274 -25.43 12.44 2.50
CA TYR A 274 -24.27 12.62 1.64
C TYR A 274 -24.66 12.43 0.18
N ALA A 275 -24.67 13.51 -0.60
CA ALA A 275 -24.91 13.43 -2.05
C ALA A 275 -23.71 12.79 -2.75
N ALA A 276 -23.96 11.71 -3.46
CA ALA A 276 -22.95 11.00 -4.25
C ALA A 276 -23.60 10.27 -5.41
N PRO A 277 -22.88 10.03 -6.53
CA PRO A 277 -23.38 9.25 -7.66
C PRO A 277 -23.83 7.84 -7.22
N SER A 278 -24.89 7.33 -7.87
CA SER A 278 -25.32 5.94 -7.65
C SER A 278 -24.18 4.98 -7.99
N GLY A 279 -23.92 4.02 -7.11
CA GLY A 279 -22.82 3.07 -7.22
C GLY A 279 -21.55 3.48 -6.49
N THR A 280 -21.48 4.68 -5.90
CA THR A 280 -20.35 5.07 -5.03
C THR A 280 -20.22 4.10 -3.86
N PRO A 281 -19.02 3.55 -3.58
CA PRO A 281 -18.81 2.63 -2.46
C PRO A 281 -19.13 3.27 -1.12
N VAL A 282 -19.88 2.57 -0.28
CA VAL A 282 -20.20 2.94 1.10
C VAL A 282 -19.38 2.07 2.04
N HIS A 283 -18.68 2.70 2.98
CA HIS A 283 -17.79 2.02 3.91
C HIS A 283 -18.38 1.91 5.30
N ALA A 284 -18.10 0.81 5.99
CA ALA A 284 -18.42 0.68 7.41
C ALA A 284 -17.69 1.74 8.22
N LEU A 285 -18.40 2.50 9.06
CA LEU A 285 -17.82 3.56 9.86
C LEU A 285 -16.78 3.05 10.86
N GLY A 286 -16.97 1.85 11.36
CA GLY A 286 -16.09 1.17 12.31
C GLY A 286 -16.23 -0.34 12.21
N ASP A 287 -15.37 -1.06 12.94
CA ASP A 287 -15.51 -2.50 13.15
C ASP A 287 -16.88 -2.82 13.76
N GLY A 288 -17.50 -3.93 13.41
CA GLY A 288 -18.80 -4.25 13.98
C GLY A 288 -19.44 -5.50 13.42
N VAL A 289 -20.70 -5.70 13.84
CA VAL A 289 -21.56 -6.80 13.41
C VAL A 289 -22.80 -6.22 12.74
N VAL A 290 -23.11 -6.70 11.54
CA VAL A 290 -24.31 -6.33 10.80
C VAL A 290 -25.53 -6.86 11.54
N LEU A 291 -26.38 -5.97 12.02
CA LEU A 291 -27.65 -6.33 12.66
C LEU A 291 -28.71 -6.68 11.63
N SER A 292 -28.73 -5.93 10.52
CA SER A 292 -29.64 -6.16 9.40
C SER A 292 -29.08 -5.64 8.09
N ALA A 293 -29.36 -6.34 7.00
CA ALA A 293 -29.14 -5.90 5.64
C ALA A 293 -30.34 -6.35 4.80
N GLY A 294 -31.09 -5.41 4.24
CA GLY A 294 -32.33 -5.69 3.51
C GLY A 294 -33.20 -4.44 3.29
N VAL A 295 -34.43 -4.63 2.88
CA VAL A 295 -35.37 -3.52 2.69
C VAL A 295 -35.87 -3.03 4.05
N GLY A 296 -35.60 -1.75 4.33
CA GLY A 296 -36.03 -1.10 5.57
C GLY A 296 -37.48 -0.63 5.53
N LYS A 297 -38.06 -0.39 6.72
CA LYS A 297 -39.42 0.17 6.88
C LYS A 297 -39.38 1.69 6.71
N GLY A 298 -40.57 2.28 6.51
CA GLY A 298 -40.76 3.73 6.52
C GLY A 298 -40.04 4.48 5.40
N GLY A 299 -39.86 3.84 4.24
CA GLY A 299 -39.22 4.47 3.09
C GLY A 299 -37.71 4.43 3.07
N ALA A 300 -37.04 3.71 3.98
CA ALA A 300 -35.59 3.61 4.06
C ALA A 300 -34.93 2.96 2.84
N GLY A 301 -35.68 2.25 1.99
CA GLY A 301 -35.12 1.49 0.88
C GLY A 301 -34.22 0.36 1.36
N ASN A 302 -33.23 0.01 0.55
CA ASN A 302 -32.18 -0.93 0.96
C ASN A 302 -31.33 -0.29 2.06
N MET A 303 -31.21 -0.97 3.21
CA MET A 303 -30.48 -0.44 4.34
C MET A 303 -29.59 -1.50 5.00
N ILE A 304 -28.50 -1.03 5.58
CA ILE A 304 -27.63 -1.81 6.47
C ILE A 304 -27.66 -1.14 7.84
N LYS A 305 -27.74 -1.94 8.91
CA LYS A 305 -27.54 -1.49 10.28
C LYS A 305 -26.40 -2.27 10.92
N ILE A 306 -25.40 -1.56 11.49
CA ILE A 306 -24.22 -2.17 12.09
C ILE A 306 -24.13 -1.77 13.56
N ARG A 307 -23.95 -2.75 14.44
CA ARG A 307 -23.60 -2.54 15.85
C ARG A 307 -22.07 -2.62 15.98
N HIS A 308 -21.47 -1.51 16.40
CA HIS A 308 -20.04 -1.41 16.61
C HIS A 308 -19.61 -1.92 18.00
N ASN A 309 -20.38 -1.53 19.03
CA ASN A 309 -20.18 -1.96 20.41
C ASN A 309 -21.51 -1.84 21.19
N SER A 310 -21.44 -1.90 22.52
CA SER A 310 -22.63 -1.74 23.39
C SER A 310 -23.27 -0.35 23.32
N VAL A 311 -22.50 0.66 22.87
CA VAL A 311 -22.92 2.09 22.88
C VAL A 311 -23.36 2.56 21.51
N TYR A 312 -22.64 2.18 20.43
CA TYR A 312 -22.80 2.78 19.10
C TYR A 312 -23.36 1.81 18.07
N THR A 313 -24.31 2.31 17.31
CA THR A 313 -24.90 1.65 16.13
C THR A 313 -24.97 2.65 14.98
N THR A 314 -24.73 2.20 13.75
CA THR A 314 -24.86 3.02 12.52
C THR A 314 -25.89 2.44 11.56
N GLY A 315 -26.47 3.31 10.73
CA GLY A 315 -27.39 2.97 9.66
C GLY A 315 -27.02 3.62 8.35
N TYR A 316 -27.15 2.86 7.27
CA TYR A 316 -26.82 3.26 5.91
C TYR A 316 -28.02 2.97 5.03
N LEU A 317 -28.73 4.00 4.55
CA LEU A 317 -30.02 3.88 3.89
C LEU A 317 -29.94 4.30 2.42
N HIS A 318 -31.00 4.01 1.68
CA HIS A 318 -31.19 4.30 0.26
C HIS A 318 -30.16 3.61 -0.67
N LEU A 319 -29.55 2.52 -0.20
CA LEU A 319 -28.51 1.82 -0.96
C LEU A 319 -29.04 1.23 -2.26
N ARG A 320 -28.21 1.24 -3.31
CA ARG A 320 -28.46 0.50 -4.56
C ARG A 320 -28.42 -1.02 -4.33
N GLY A 321 -27.52 -1.47 -3.44
CA GLY A 321 -27.30 -2.87 -3.12
C GLY A 321 -26.20 -3.04 -2.08
N PHE A 322 -26.00 -4.28 -1.68
CA PHE A 322 -25.04 -4.69 -0.65
C PHE A 322 -23.79 -5.26 -1.30
N ALA A 323 -22.63 -5.08 -0.66
CA ALA A 323 -21.40 -5.73 -1.07
C ALA A 323 -21.47 -7.25 -0.79
N LYS A 324 -20.62 -8.02 -1.49
CA LYS A 324 -20.56 -9.48 -1.34
C LYS A 324 -20.31 -9.86 0.12
N GLY A 325 -21.11 -10.77 0.65
CA GLY A 325 -20.99 -11.28 2.03
C GLY A 325 -21.66 -10.43 3.11
N ILE A 326 -22.24 -9.28 2.79
CA ILE A 326 -22.94 -8.42 3.76
C ILE A 326 -24.35 -8.95 3.99
N LYS A 327 -24.57 -9.51 5.17
CA LYS A 327 -25.85 -10.05 5.66
C LYS A 327 -25.90 -9.95 7.18
N ALA A 328 -27.07 -10.09 7.76
CA ALA A 328 -27.23 -10.13 9.22
C ALA A 328 -26.28 -11.17 9.85
N GLY A 329 -25.59 -10.79 10.92
CA GLY A 329 -24.58 -11.58 11.60
C GLY A 329 -23.17 -11.47 11.01
N ALA A 330 -22.98 -10.88 9.81
CA ALA A 330 -21.64 -10.70 9.23
C ALA A 330 -20.79 -9.73 10.08
N ARG A 331 -19.51 -10.06 10.29
CA ARG A 331 -18.54 -9.15 10.85
C ARG A 331 -17.99 -8.26 9.74
N VAL A 332 -17.81 -7.00 10.02
CA VAL A 332 -17.22 -6.00 9.12
C VAL A 332 -16.09 -5.27 9.80
N ALA A 333 -15.07 -4.96 9.03
CA ALA A 333 -13.96 -4.12 9.48
C ALA A 333 -14.23 -2.65 9.12
N GLN A 334 -13.68 -1.73 9.89
CA GLN A 334 -13.67 -0.29 9.59
C GLN A 334 -13.13 -0.05 8.19
N GLY A 335 -13.81 0.79 7.40
CA GLY A 335 -13.41 1.07 6.02
C GLY A 335 -13.77 -0.02 5.01
N GLN A 336 -14.28 -1.17 5.44
CA GLN A 336 -14.75 -2.20 4.52
C GLN A 336 -15.93 -1.68 3.69
N VAL A 337 -15.91 -1.94 2.36
CA VAL A 337 -17.07 -1.66 1.51
C VAL A 337 -18.22 -2.57 1.92
N ILE A 338 -19.35 -1.99 2.31
CA ILE A 338 -20.54 -2.71 2.78
C ILE A 338 -21.70 -2.63 1.79
N GLY A 339 -21.71 -1.64 0.90
CA GLY A 339 -22.75 -1.42 -0.07
C GLY A 339 -22.42 -0.28 -1.01
N TYR A 340 -23.41 0.16 -1.76
CA TYR A 340 -23.24 1.19 -2.78
C TYR A 340 -24.36 2.21 -2.70
N VAL A 341 -24.05 3.50 -2.87
CA VAL A 341 -25.03 4.57 -2.90
C VAL A 341 -26.10 4.30 -3.94
N GLY A 342 -27.35 4.57 -3.61
CA GLY A 342 -28.49 4.39 -4.48
C GLY A 342 -29.55 5.47 -4.33
N MET A 343 -30.77 5.13 -4.71
CA MET A 343 -31.95 5.98 -4.64
C MET A 343 -33.18 5.12 -4.32
N THR A 344 -33.02 4.05 -3.51
CA THR A 344 -34.10 3.16 -3.16
C THR A 344 -34.98 3.74 -2.04
N GLY A 345 -36.24 3.34 -1.95
CA GLY A 345 -37.21 3.88 -0.96
C GLY A 345 -37.72 5.27 -1.36
N THR A 346 -37.82 6.20 -0.40
CA THR A 346 -38.41 7.55 -0.60
C THR A 346 -37.37 8.60 -0.96
N ALA A 347 -36.20 8.21 -1.49
CA ALA A 347 -35.18 9.13 -1.91
C ALA A 347 -35.55 9.91 -3.19
N THR A 348 -35.27 11.22 -3.24
CA THR A 348 -35.56 12.10 -4.38
C THR A 348 -34.39 12.19 -5.36
N GLY A 349 -33.21 11.69 -5.00
CA GLY A 349 -32.00 11.66 -5.82
C GLY A 349 -30.96 10.74 -5.18
N PRO A 350 -29.89 10.38 -5.90
CA PRO A 350 -28.84 9.52 -5.37
C PRO A 350 -28.13 10.18 -4.18
N HIS A 351 -28.21 9.53 -3.01
CA HIS A 351 -27.53 9.95 -1.78
C HIS A 351 -27.43 8.78 -0.79
N LEU A 352 -26.62 8.95 0.23
CA LEU A 352 -26.58 8.11 1.42
C LEU A 352 -27.22 8.89 2.58
N ASP A 353 -28.34 8.39 3.15
CA ASP A 353 -28.85 8.80 4.47
C ASP A 353 -28.04 8.00 5.51
N PHE A 354 -27.20 8.71 6.26
CA PHE A 354 -26.31 8.12 7.25
C PHE A 354 -26.73 8.49 8.66
N ARG A 355 -26.88 7.48 9.51
CA ARG A 355 -27.41 7.62 10.88
C ARG A 355 -26.45 7.05 11.90
N VAL A 356 -26.38 7.69 13.08
CA VAL A 356 -25.65 7.20 14.25
C VAL A 356 -26.59 7.22 15.46
N TRP A 357 -26.56 6.13 16.21
CA TRP A 357 -27.22 6.02 17.51
C TRP A 357 -26.18 5.80 18.60
N LYS A 358 -26.32 6.56 19.70
CA LYS A 358 -25.59 6.34 20.95
C LYS A 358 -26.58 5.88 22.03
N ASN A 359 -26.38 4.68 22.57
CA ASN A 359 -27.30 4.05 23.51
C ASN A 359 -28.77 4.05 23.00
N GLY A 360 -28.96 3.79 21.71
CA GLY A 360 -30.28 3.77 21.07
C GLY A 360 -30.85 5.14 20.69
N THR A 361 -30.25 6.25 21.14
CA THR A 361 -30.68 7.61 20.82
C THR A 361 -29.96 8.13 19.58
N PRO A 362 -30.69 8.67 18.57
CA PRO A 362 -30.04 9.31 17.41
C PRO A 362 -29.18 10.50 17.84
N ILE A 363 -27.99 10.58 17.29
CA ILE A 363 -27.08 11.72 17.50
C ILE A 363 -26.62 12.28 16.14
N ASP A 364 -26.19 13.54 16.12
CA ASP A 364 -25.62 14.15 14.92
C ASP A 364 -24.31 13.45 14.52
N PRO A 365 -24.27 12.77 13.36
CA PRO A 365 -23.08 12.09 12.89
C PRO A 365 -21.84 13.01 12.77
N LEU A 366 -22.03 14.29 12.46
CA LEU A 366 -20.96 15.26 12.31
C LEU A 366 -20.32 15.67 13.65
N LYS A 367 -21.05 15.45 14.75
CA LYS A 367 -20.58 15.72 16.11
C LYS A 367 -20.12 14.45 16.83
N LEU A 368 -20.03 13.33 16.10
CA LEU A 368 -19.53 12.08 16.67
C LEU A 368 -18.06 12.23 17.06
N GLU A 369 -17.82 12.28 18.35
CA GLU A 369 -16.49 12.12 18.91
C GLU A 369 -16.12 10.63 18.82
N SER A 370 -15.23 10.32 17.89
CA SER A 370 -14.77 8.94 17.75
C SER A 370 -13.80 8.63 18.89
N PRO A 371 -14.14 7.67 19.78
CA PRO A 371 -13.19 7.21 20.78
C PRO A 371 -11.97 6.61 20.08
N SER A 372 -10.81 6.64 20.73
CA SER A 372 -9.66 5.86 20.27
C SER A 372 -10.06 4.38 20.22
N ALA A 373 -9.53 3.64 19.27
CA ALA A 373 -9.62 2.19 19.28
C ALA A 373 -8.93 1.67 20.57
N GLU A 374 -9.05 0.38 20.87
CA GLU A 374 -8.47 -0.18 22.09
C GLU A 374 -6.99 0.23 22.22
N PRO A 375 -6.55 0.64 23.43
CA PRO A 375 -5.15 0.99 23.67
C PRO A 375 -4.27 -0.27 23.54
N ILE A 376 -2.96 -0.06 23.43
CA ILE A 376 -1.98 -1.15 23.46
C ILE A 376 -2.15 -1.96 24.76
N LYS A 377 -1.90 -3.26 24.70
CA LYS A 377 -1.93 -4.10 25.89
C LYS A 377 -0.90 -3.60 26.92
N ARG A 378 -1.30 -3.58 28.19
CA ARG A 378 -0.44 -3.03 29.28
C ARG A 378 0.95 -3.66 29.35
N GLU A 379 1.04 -4.95 29.03
CA GLU A 379 2.31 -5.71 28.97
C GLU A 379 3.29 -5.18 27.93
N ASN A 380 2.79 -4.54 26.87
CA ASN A 380 3.59 -4.01 25.75
C ASN A 380 3.99 -2.53 25.94
N LEU A 381 3.45 -1.84 26.94
CA LEU A 381 3.79 -0.42 27.22
C LEU A 381 5.28 -0.17 27.43
N PRO A 382 6.03 -1.01 28.17
CA PRO A 382 7.47 -0.78 28.34
C PRO A 382 8.25 -0.89 27.02
N ALA A 383 7.86 -1.81 26.14
CA ALA A 383 8.50 -1.98 24.83
C ALA A 383 8.20 -0.78 23.92
N LEU A 384 6.95 -0.29 23.93
CA LEU A 384 6.56 0.91 23.19
C LEU A 384 7.31 2.16 23.66
N ASP A 385 7.43 2.36 24.97
CA ASP A 385 8.17 3.49 25.55
C ASP A 385 9.66 3.43 25.21
N SER A 386 10.25 2.23 25.21
CA SER A 386 11.64 2.03 24.77
C SER A 386 11.81 2.43 23.30
N LEU A 387 10.92 2.01 22.40
CA LEU A 387 10.94 2.41 20.98
C LEU A 387 10.79 3.92 20.84
N TYR A 388 9.83 4.52 21.54
CA TYR A 388 9.63 5.97 21.52
C TYR A 388 10.90 6.74 21.87
N ARG A 389 11.56 6.37 22.98
CA ARG A 389 12.81 7.02 23.44
C ARG A 389 13.93 6.83 22.44
N THR A 390 14.06 5.63 21.88
CA THR A 390 15.10 5.33 20.89
C THR A 390 14.92 6.20 19.64
N PHE A 391 13.71 6.23 19.06
CA PHE A 391 13.44 7.05 17.87
C PHE A 391 13.60 8.55 18.15
N LYS A 392 13.20 9.02 19.34
CA LYS A 392 13.38 10.43 19.72
C LYS A 392 14.85 10.81 19.82
N ALA A 393 15.67 9.96 20.43
CA ALA A 393 17.11 10.19 20.56
C ALA A 393 17.78 10.18 19.16
N GLU A 394 17.42 9.22 18.31
CA GLU A 394 17.94 9.13 16.95
C GLU A 394 17.53 10.36 16.12
N MET A 395 16.27 10.77 16.18
CA MET A 395 15.74 11.92 15.46
C MET A 395 16.40 13.24 15.86
N ALA A 396 16.81 13.37 17.11
CA ALA A 396 17.57 14.53 17.58
C ALA A 396 18.94 14.66 16.91
N GLY A 397 19.55 13.54 16.50
CA GLY A 397 20.82 13.53 15.77
C GLY A 397 20.73 14.04 14.34
N TYR A 398 19.54 14.06 13.73
CA TYR A 398 19.31 14.57 12.37
C TYR A 398 18.98 16.08 12.34
N GLY A 399 18.84 16.73 13.49
CA GLY A 399 18.45 18.14 13.62
C GLY A 399 19.61 19.09 13.87
N ASN A 400 20.85 18.62 13.79
CA ASN A 400 22.09 19.42 13.95
C ASN A 400 22.73 19.70 12.61
#